data_2e9634a62f6f8593711262a5bc3036d5
#
_entry.id   2e9634a62f6f8593711262a5bc3036d5
#
_cell.length_a   1.000
_cell.length_b   1.000
_cell.length_c   1.000
_cell.angle_alpha   90.00
_cell.angle_beta   90.00
_cell.angle_gamma   90.00
#
_symmetry.space_group_name_H-M   'P 1'
#
loop_
_entity.id
_entity.type
_entity.pdbx_description
1 polymer ?
#
loop_
_entity_poly.entity_id
_entity_poly.type
_entity_poly.pdbx_seq_one_letter_code
_entity_poly.pdbx_strand_id
1 'polypeptide(L)' 'MKIWVDADACPKIIKEILYNAARKRSVLVVFVANQVLQLPISENIKFLKVKAGFDVADNEIVDRVEGQDLVI' A
#
# COMPACT_ATOMS: atom_id res chain seq x y z
N MET A 1 5.07 1.53 12.76
CA MET A 1 3.86 1.97 12.05
C MET A 1 4.00 1.67 10.57
N LYS A 2 2.96 1.15 9.96
CA LYS A 2 2.89 0.90 8.52
C LYS A 2 1.67 1.62 7.95
N ILE A 3 1.75 1.96 6.67
CA ILE A 3 0.60 2.48 5.93
C ILE A 3 0.20 1.43 4.91
N TRP A 4 -1.02 0.93 5.01
CA TRP A 4 -1.58 -0.05 4.09
C TRP A 4 -2.45 0.66 3.06
N VAL A 5 -2.20 0.42 1.79
CA VAL A 5 -2.88 1.12 0.70
C VAL A 5 -3.56 0.11 -0.20
N ASP A 6 -4.89 0.26 -0.38
CA ASP A 6 -5.61 -0.44 -1.43
C ASP A 6 -5.30 0.25 -2.76
N ALA A 7 -4.27 -0.23 -3.43
CA ALA A 7 -3.71 0.46 -4.58
C ALA A 7 -4.61 0.42 -5.82
N ASP A 8 -5.54 -0.53 -5.88
CA ASP A 8 -6.50 -0.58 -6.99
C ASP A 8 -7.52 0.54 -6.91
N ALA A 9 -7.79 1.05 -5.72
CA ALA A 9 -8.73 2.13 -5.48
C ALA A 9 -8.07 3.48 -5.20
N CYS A 10 -6.74 3.54 -5.15
CA CYS A 10 -6.01 4.75 -4.76
C CYS A 10 -5.64 5.59 -5.99
N PRO A 11 -6.01 6.88 -6.05
CA PRO A 11 -5.61 7.75 -7.15
C PRO A 11 -4.09 7.90 -7.25
N LYS A 12 -3.60 8.12 -8.46
CA LYS A 12 -2.16 8.26 -8.72
C LYS A 12 -1.51 9.37 -7.89
N ILE A 13 -2.19 10.50 -7.75
CA ILE A 13 -1.65 11.63 -7.00
C ILE A 13 -1.44 11.29 -5.53
N ILE A 14 -2.33 10.50 -4.96
CA ILE A 14 -2.20 10.03 -3.58
C ILE A 14 -1.03 9.05 -3.45
N LYS A 15 -0.85 8.17 -4.43
CA LYS A 15 0.30 7.27 -4.45
C LYS A 15 1.61 8.05 -4.43
N GLU A 16 1.72 9.12 -5.20
CA GLU A 16 2.92 9.95 -5.24
C GLU A 16 3.20 10.63 -3.90
N ILE A 17 2.16 11.09 -3.23
CA ILE A 17 2.29 11.65 -1.87
C ILE A 17 2.83 10.59 -0.91
N LEU A 18 2.34 9.36 -1.02
CA LEU A 18 2.78 8.26 -0.18
C LEU A 18 4.23 7.85 -0.48
N TYR A 19 4.65 7.87 -1.73
CA TYR A 19 6.04 7.62 -2.10
C TYR A 19 6.97 8.64 -1.43
N ASN A 20 6.60 9.90 -1.47
CA ASN A 20 7.38 10.96 -0.84
C ASN A 20 7.42 10.82 0.68
N ALA A 21 6.31 10.46 1.30
CA ALA A 21 6.24 10.25 2.74
C ALA A 21 7.13 9.07 3.16
N ALA A 22 7.09 7.96 2.43
CA ALA A 22 7.94 6.80 2.70
C ALA A 22 9.42 7.17 2.65
N ARG A 23 9.81 7.96 1.65
CA ARG A 23 11.20 8.37 1.46
C ARG A 23 11.67 9.36 2.52
N LYS A 24 10.85 10.36 2.85
CA LYS A 24 11.24 11.45 3.75
C LYS A 24 11.10 11.10 5.22
N ARG A 25 10.13 10.26 5.55
CA ARG A 25 9.75 9.97 6.94
C ARG A 25 10.15 8.56 7.39
N SER A 26 10.74 7.77 6.51
CA SER A 26 11.10 6.38 6.79
C SER A 26 9.91 5.54 7.29
N VAL A 27 8.72 5.84 6.79
CA VAL A 27 7.50 5.09 7.09
C VAL A 27 7.34 3.98 6.06
N LEU A 28 7.07 2.77 6.52
CA LEU A 28 6.83 1.64 5.61
C LEU A 28 5.43 1.77 5.00
N VAL A 29 5.36 1.79 3.68
CA VAL A 29 4.11 1.82 2.93
C VAL A 29 3.97 0.53 2.14
N VAL A 30 2.86 -0.16 2.34
CA VAL A 30 2.57 -1.43 1.67
C VAL A 30 1.40 -1.22 0.72
N PHE A 31 1.68 -1.36 -0.57
CA PHE A 31 0.64 -1.27 -1.61
C PHE A 31 0.11 -2.66 -1.90
N VAL A 32 -1.19 -2.82 -1.76
CA VAL A 32 -1.89 -4.08 -2.03
C VAL A 32 -2.74 -3.91 -3.29
N ALA A 33 -2.53 -4.76 -4.28
CA ALA A 33 -3.24 -4.68 -5.55
C ALA A 33 -3.39 -6.05 -6.21
N ASN A 34 -4.35 -6.16 -7.11
CA ASN A 34 -4.55 -7.40 -7.87
C ASN A 34 -3.76 -7.45 -9.18
N GLN A 35 -3.04 -6.39 -9.52
CA GLN A 35 -2.19 -6.36 -10.70
C GLN A 35 -0.84 -5.74 -10.35
N VAL A 36 0.17 -6.09 -11.14
CA VAL A 36 1.53 -5.60 -10.89
C VAL A 36 1.58 -4.10 -11.14
N LEU A 37 2.14 -3.38 -10.16
CA LEU A 37 2.35 -1.94 -10.25
C LEU A 37 3.83 -1.64 -10.35
N GLN A 38 4.17 -0.59 -11.10
CA GLN A 38 5.52 -0.05 -11.10
C GLN A 38 5.65 0.93 -9.94
N LEU A 39 6.43 0.53 -8.95
CA LEU A 39 6.67 1.33 -7.75
C LEU A 39 8.13 1.78 -7.70
N PRO A 40 8.42 2.93 -7.07
CA PRO A 40 9.80 3.32 -6.82
C PRO A 40 10.54 2.26 -6.00
N ILE A 41 11.81 2.08 -6.30
CA ILE A 41 12.67 1.18 -5.52
C ILE A 41 13.02 1.88 -4.22
N SER A 42 12.55 1.32 -3.10
CA SER A 42 12.79 1.87 -1.78
C SER A 42 12.63 0.79 -0.71
N GLU A 43 13.43 0.89 0.35
CA GLU A 43 13.30 -0.01 1.50
C GLU A 43 11.96 0.14 2.20
N ASN A 44 11.34 1.31 2.07
CA ASN A 44 10.11 1.66 2.77
C ASN A 44 8.86 1.53 1.91
N ILE A 45 9.00 1.04 0.68
CA ILE A 45 7.88 0.81 -0.22
C ILE A 45 7.84 -0.67 -0.59
N LYS A 46 6.76 -1.33 -0.21
CA LYS A 46 6.54 -2.75 -0.48
C LYS A 46 5.30 -2.95 -1.32
N PHE A 47 5.24 -4.06 -2.02
CA PHE A 47 4.11 -4.42 -2.85
C PHE A 47 3.64 -5.83 -2.50
N LEU A 48 2.35 -5.98 -2.28
CA LEU A 48 1.71 -7.27 -2.07
C LEU A 48 0.67 -7.49 -3.16
N LYS A 49 0.89 -8.49 -4.01
CA LYS A 49 -0.07 -8.84 -5.04
C LYS A 49 -1.08 -9.83 -4.47
N VAL A 50 -2.36 -9.55 -4.72
CA VAL A 50 -3.46 -10.41 -4.32
C VAL A 50 -4.22 -10.89 -5.56
N LYS A 51 -5.12 -11.86 -5.38
CA LYS A 51 -5.95 -12.36 -6.47
C LYS A 51 -6.90 -11.28 -6.95
N ALA A 52 -7.16 -11.25 -8.25
CA ALA A 52 -8.19 -10.38 -8.81
C ALA A 52 -9.55 -10.78 -8.26
N GLY A 53 -10.35 -9.78 -7.89
CA GLY A 53 -11.68 -10.01 -7.36
C GLY A 53 -12.18 -8.79 -6.60
N PHE A 54 -13.46 -8.78 -6.34
CA PHE A 54 -14.11 -7.71 -5.61
C PHE A 54 -13.64 -7.74 -4.13
N ASP A 55 -13.15 -6.62 -3.62
CA ASP A 55 -12.73 -6.43 -2.23
C ASP A 55 -11.60 -7.35 -1.75
N VAL A 56 -10.85 -8.00 -2.63
CA VAL A 56 -9.76 -8.88 -2.22
C VAL A 56 -8.65 -8.09 -1.53
N ALA A 57 -8.27 -6.91 -2.09
CA ALA A 57 -7.24 -6.07 -1.48
C ALA A 57 -7.67 -5.59 -0.10
N ASP A 58 -8.91 -5.14 0.07
CA ASP A 58 -9.44 -4.72 1.36
C ASP A 58 -9.39 -5.83 2.39
N ASN A 59 -9.80 -7.03 2.03
CA ASN A 59 -9.79 -8.18 2.93
C ASN A 59 -8.38 -8.54 3.37
N GLU A 60 -7.42 -8.48 2.45
CA GLU A 60 -6.03 -8.77 2.74
C GLU A 60 -5.42 -7.74 3.70
N ILE A 61 -5.78 -6.47 3.53
CA ILE A 61 -5.35 -5.40 4.43
C ILE A 61 -5.93 -5.62 5.83
N VAL A 62 -7.21 -5.92 5.93
CA VAL A 62 -7.87 -6.17 7.22
C VAL A 62 -7.20 -7.32 7.97
N ASP A 63 -6.84 -8.40 7.25
CA ASP A 63 -6.20 -9.56 7.86
C ASP A 63 -4.77 -9.28 8.35
N ARG A 64 -4.08 -8.30 7.78
CA ARG A 64 -2.67 -8.04 8.06
C ARG A 64 -2.42 -6.80 8.89
N VAL A 65 -3.41 -5.92 9.05
CA VAL A 65 -3.23 -4.67 9.76
C VAL A 65 -3.00 -4.90 11.25
N GLU A 66 -2.11 -4.12 11.82
CA GLU A 66 -1.83 -4.12 13.26
C GLU A 66 -2.36 -2.85 13.89
N GLY A 67 -2.48 -2.83 15.21
CA GLY A 67 -3.17 -1.77 15.96
C GLY A 67 -2.69 -0.34 15.71
N GLN A 68 -1.42 -0.15 15.32
CA GLN A 68 -0.85 1.17 15.06
C GLN A 68 -0.72 1.48 13.57
N ASP A 69 -1.22 0.62 12.71
CA ASP A 69 -1.12 0.81 11.28
C ASP A 69 -2.22 1.74 10.76
N LEU A 70 -1.90 2.47 9.70
CA LEU A 70 -2.85 3.32 9.02
C LEU A 70 -3.30 2.64 7.73
N VAL A 71 -4.59 2.73 7.41
CA VAL A 71 -5.17 2.15 6.19
C VAL A 71 -5.73 3.27 5.32
N ILE A 72 -5.36 3.25 4.05
CA ILE A 72 -5.84 4.22 3.06
C ILE A 72 -6.56 3.51 1.92
#